data_8ff9cbc8964a0d7b129a66d8d59294a6
#
_entry.id   8ff9cbc8964a0d7b129a66d8d59294a6
#
_cell.length_a   1.000
_cell.length_b   1.000
_cell.length_c   1.000
_cell.angle_alpha   90.00
_cell.angle_beta   90.00
_cell.angle_gamma   90.00
#
_symmetry.space_group_name_H-M   'P 1'
#
loop_
_entity.id
_entity.type
_entity.pdbx_description
1 polymer ?
#
loop_
_entity_poly.entity_id
_entity_poly.type
_entity_poly.pdbx_seq_one_letter_code
_entity_poly.pdbx_strand_id
1 'polypeptide(L)'
;ALAARLEADSGIPVRRLSAGNCTSYHLLDKGIWPQGLNHLRIGGLHEFGIEYVDMKYLNEFHHSAKPVDKACSDMYILEAEIIELNSKPTVPVGELGVDAFLQSKTFVDRGIRRRALLAFGRQDVPSDNCVPCDDAITILGQTSDHTLVDIEDCRQSLKVGDVVRFELDYTGLLMACQTKGVAWRFTR
;
A
#
# COMPACT_ATOMS: atom_id res chain seq x y z
N ALA A 1 -14.00 8.99 -36.39
CA ALA A 1 -15.03 8.25 -37.15
C ALA A 1 -16.30 8.03 -36.32
N LEU A 2 -16.30 7.24 -35.22
CA LEU A 2 -17.54 6.93 -34.50
C LEU A 2 -18.16 8.17 -33.82
N ALA A 3 -17.38 9.01 -33.15
CA ALA A 3 -17.87 10.22 -32.51
C ALA A 3 -18.56 11.16 -33.49
N ALA A 4 -17.98 11.41 -34.70
CA ALA A 4 -18.61 12.24 -35.72
C ALA A 4 -19.93 11.67 -36.21
N ARG A 5 -20.05 10.34 -36.30
CA ARG A 5 -21.33 9.69 -36.65
C ARG A 5 -22.37 9.88 -35.55
N LEU A 6 -21.99 9.68 -34.30
CA LEU A 6 -22.88 9.91 -33.14
C LEU A 6 -23.37 11.36 -33.07
N GLU A 7 -22.51 12.33 -33.34
CA GLU A 7 -22.89 13.74 -33.42
C GLU A 7 -23.90 13.98 -34.54
N ALA A 8 -23.63 13.43 -35.75
CA ALA A 8 -24.50 13.58 -36.89
C ALA A 8 -25.91 12.92 -36.66
N ASP A 9 -25.91 11.74 -36.04
CA ASP A 9 -27.14 10.96 -35.82
C ASP A 9 -27.98 11.50 -34.64
N SER A 10 -27.34 12.04 -33.60
CA SER A 10 -28.02 12.51 -32.38
C SER A 10 -28.24 14.02 -32.30
N GLY A 11 -27.52 14.79 -33.07
CA GLY A 11 -27.47 16.25 -32.94
C GLY A 11 -26.77 16.76 -31.66
N ILE A 12 -26.16 15.85 -30.88
CA ILE A 12 -25.50 16.16 -29.60
C ILE A 12 -23.98 16.17 -29.81
N PRO A 13 -23.28 17.28 -29.48
CA PRO A 13 -21.83 17.36 -29.66
C PRO A 13 -21.07 16.43 -28.68
N VAL A 14 -20.17 15.62 -29.21
CA VAL A 14 -19.28 14.76 -28.44
C VAL A 14 -18.04 15.56 -28.00
N ARG A 15 -18.11 16.16 -26.82
CA ARG A 15 -17.05 17.03 -26.29
C ARG A 15 -15.85 16.27 -25.72
N ARG A 16 -16.06 15.01 -25.28
CA ARG A 16 -15.02 14.19 -24.66
C ARG A 16 -14.95 12.82 -25.32
N LEU A 17 -13.78 12.51 -25.84
CA LEU A 17 -13.41 11.18 -26.30
C LEU A 17 -12.44 10.59 -25.29
N SER A 18 -12.99 9.73 -24.44
CA SER A 18 -12.24 9.10 -23.36
C SER A 18 -11.73 7.73 -23.78
N ALA A 19 -10.43 7.52 -23.62
CA ALA A 19 -9.80 6.21 -23.78
C ALA A 19 -8.62 6.06 -22.81
N GLY A 20 -8.29 4.80 -22.51
CA GLY A 20 -7.16 4.45 -21.69
C GLY A 20 -7.36 4.68 -20.19
N ASN A 21 -6.36 4.27 -19.45
CA ASN A 21 -6.25 4.32 -17.98
C ASN A 21 -4.79 4.58 -17.59
N CYS A 22 -4.40 4.32 -16.34
CA CYS A 22 -3.03 4.50 -15.84
C CYS A 22 -1.98 3.82 -16.74
N THR A 23 -2.27 2.63 -17.27
CA THR A 23 -1.34 1.90 -18.17
C THR A 23 -1.20 2.51 -19.56
N SER A 24 -2.03 3.48 -19.90
CA SER A 24 -1.93 4.21 -21.20
C SER A 24 -1.18 5.55 -21.06
N TYR A 25 -0.82 5.96 -19.84
CA TYR A 25 -0.15 7.24 -19.58
C TYR A 25 1.19 7.34 -20.31
N HIS A 26 1.94 6.25 -20.43
CA HIS A 26 3.21 6.20 -21.15
C HIS A 26 3.10 6.67 -22.61
N LEU A 27 1.94 6.51 -23.25
CA LEU A 27 1.71 7.02 -24.62
C LEU A 27 1.67 8.54 -24.64
N LEU A 28 1.07 9.14 -23.60
CA LEU A 28 1.06 10.60 -23.46
C LEU A 28 2.45 11.14 -23.17
N ASP A 29 3.18 10.50 -22.25
CA ASP A 29 4.56 10.85 -21.88
C ASP A 29 5.52 10.75 -23.09
N LYS A 30 5.33 9.75 -23.95
CA LYS A 30 6.11 9.56 -25.20
C LYS A 30 5.62 10.42 -26.37
N GLY A 31 4.58 11.24 -26.20
CA GLY A 31 4.04 12.09 -27.28
C GLY A 31 3.33 11.35 -28.42
N ILE A 32 2.94 10.10 -28.21
CA ILE A 32 2.26 9.24 -29.20
C ILE A 32 0.78 9.00 -28.90
N TRP A 33 0.18 9.94 -28.15
CA TRP A 33 -1.25 9.85 -27.80
C TRP A 33 -2.11 9.93 -29.07
N PRO A 34 -3.10 9.01 -29.22
CA PRO A 34 -3.94 8.97 -30.43
C PRO A 34 -4.70 10.27 -30.66
N GLN A 35 -4.66 10.77 -31.90
CA GLN A 35 -5.32 12.00 -32.29
C GLN A 35 -6.85 11.93 -32.04
N GLY A 36 -7.41 13.00 -31.49
CA GLY A 36 -8.82 13.14 -31.19
C GLY A 36 -9.23 12.61 -29.82
N LEU A 37 -8.41 11.83 -29.14
CA LEU A 37 -8.62 11.48 -27.75
C LEU A 37 -8.21 12.65 -26.84
N ASN A 38 -9.14 13.13 -26.02
CA ASN A 38 -8.94 14.30 -25.19
C ASN A 38 -9.28 14.07 -23.71
N HIS A 39 -9.40 12.81 -23.30
CA HIS A 39 -9.68 12.45 -21.91
C HIS A 39 -9.05 11.09 -21.59
N LEU A 40 -8.23 11.05 -20.54
CA LEU A 40 -7.62 9.86 -19.95
C LEU A 40 -8.17 9.67 -18.54
N ARG A 41 -8.42 8.43 -18.14
CA ARG A 41 -8.87 8.11 -16.77
C ARG A 41 -7.69 7.58 -15.98
N ILE A 42 -7.23 8.36 -15.02
CA ILE A 42 -6.15 7.99 -14.11
C ILE A 42 -6.68 7.94 -12.66
N GLY A 43 -6.18 6.98 -11.89
CA GLY A 43 -6.42 6.83 -10.47
C GLY A 43 -5.10 6.49 -9.80
N GLY A 44 -4.71 5.21 -9.81
CA GLY A 44 -3.50 4.75 -9.15
C GLY A 44 -2.20 5.46 -9.56
N LEU A 45 -2.11 5.96 -10.78
CA LEU A 45 -0.97 6.79 -11.19
C LEU A 45 -0.90 8.09 -10.36
N HIS A 46 -2.04 8.73 -10.12
CA HIS A 46 -2.11 9.94 -9.30
C HIS A 46 -1.94 9.63 -7.81
N GLU A 47 -2.51 8.51 -7.35
CA GLU A 47 -2.52 8.13 -5.94
C GLU A 47 -1.17 7.59 -5.47
N PHE A 48 -0.46 6.85 -6.33
CA PHE A 48 0.80 6.19 -5.98
C PHE A 48 2.02 6.78 -6.73
N GLY A 49 1.80 7.70 -7.65
CA GLY A 49 2.87 8.33 -8.42
C GLY A 49 3.60 7.38 -9.37
N ILE A 50 3.00 6.27 -9.77
CA ILE A 50 3.67 5.20 -10.52
C ILE A 50 3.18 5.16 -11.96
N GLU A 51 4.10 5.18 -12.90
CA GLU A 51 3.86 4.81 -14.29
C GLU A 51 3.97 3.28 -14.42
N TYR A 52 2.87 2.63 -14.84
CA TYR A 52 2.68 1.18 -14.72
C TYR A 52 3.29 0.34 -15.85
N VAL A 53 3.79 0.94 -16.93
CA VAL A 53 4.42 0.21 -18.04
C VAL A 53 5.93 0.11 -17.81
N ASP A 54 6.55 1.25 -17.56
CA ASP A 54 7.99 1.32 -17.33
C ASP A 54 8.35 1.12 -15.84
N MET A 55 7.35 0.96 -14.95
CA MET A 55 7.50 0.78 -13.50
C MET A 55 8.44 1.80 -12.88
N LYS A 56 8.13 3.07 -13.06
CA LYS A 56 8.91 4.20 -12.54
C LYS A 56 8.02 5.17 -11.78
N TYR A 57 8.59 5.86 -10.81
CA TYR A 57 7.92 7.01 -10.21
C TYR A 57 7.90 8.20 -11.15
N LEU A 58 6.81 8.95 -11.12
CA LEU A 58 6.66 10.23 -11.80
C LEU A 58 6.93 11.35 -10.78
N ASN A 59 7.93 12.16 -11.03
CA ASN A 59 8.40 13.18 -10.09
C ASN A 59 7.31 14.14 -9.62
N GLU A 60 6.37 14.48 -10.48
CA GLU A 60 5.23 15.35 -10.18
C GLU A 60 4.18 14.73 -9.23
N PHE A 61 4.16 13.39 -9.12
CA PHE A 61 3.19 12.65 -8.31
C PHE A 61 3.84 11.76 -7.25
N HIS A 62 5.17 11.59 -7.32
CA HIS A 62 5.88 10.72 -6.40
C HIS A 62 5.95 11.31 -5.00
N HIS A 63 5.56 10.51 -4.02
CA HIS A 63 5.50 10.88 -2.62
C HIS A 63 6.17 9.86 -1.68
N SER A 64 6.56 8.69 -2.17
CA SER A 64 7.20 7.65 -1.36
C SER A 64 8.71 7.59 -1.55
N ALA A 65 9.44 7.32 -0.46
CA ALA A 65 10.86 6.99 -0.49
C ALA A 65 11.12 5.47 -0.66
N LYS A 66 10.06 4.66 -0.73
CA LYS A 66 10.16 3.21 -0.89
C LYS A 66 10.44 2.83 -2.35
N PRO A 67 11.05 1.66 -2.60
CA PRO A 67 11.24 1.16 -3.96
C PRO A 67 9.93 1.02 -4.73
N VAL A 68 9.98 1.30 -6.05
CA VAL A 68 8.78 1.30 -6.92
C VAL A 68 8.09 -0.07 -7.00
N ASP A 69 8.81 -1.17 -6.82
CA ASP A 69 8.28 -2.53 -6.79
C ASP A 69 7.36 -2.80 -5.59
N LYS A 70 7.41 -1.95 -4.57
CA LYS A 70 6.46 -1.97 -3.45
C LYS A 70 5.16 -1.26 -3.77
N ALA A 71 5.15 -0.40 -4.78
CA ALA A 71 3.97 0.36 -5.25
C ALA A 71 3.20 1.08 -4.13
N CYS A 72 3.89 1.46 -3.04
CA CYS A 72 3.33 2.16 -1.90
C CYS A 72 3.35 3.68 -2.10
N SER A 73 2.55 4.40 -1.31
CA SER A 73 2.47 5.85 -1.34
C SER A 73 2.29 6.41 0.08
N ASP A 74 2.95 7.52 0.36
CA ASP A 74 2.79 8.27 1.60
C ASP A 74 1.51 9.11 1.66
N MET A 75 0.72 9.13 0.60
CA MET A 75 -0.62 9.75 0.60
C MET A 75 -1.61 9.02 1.50
N TYR A 76 -1.40 7.72 1.70
CA TYR A 76 -2.28 6.85 2.49
C TYR A 76 -1.47 6.13 3.56
N ILE A 77 -1.51 6.67 4.77
CA ILE A 77 -0.78 6.13 5.91
C ILE A 77 -1.73 5.38 6.84
N LEU A 78 -1.46 4.11 7.06
CA LEU A 78 -2.07 3.34 8.12
C LEU A 78 -1.33 3.63 9.42
N GLU A 79 -2.05 4.10 10.42
CA GLU A 79 -1.57 4.31 11.79
C GLU A 79 -2.09 3.19 12.69
N ALA A 80 -1.19 2.47 13.35
CA ALA A 80 -1.52 1.36 14.22
C ALA A 80 -0.90 1.52 15.61
N GLU A 81 -1.74 1.41 16.64
CA GLU A 81 -1.31 1.52 18.03
C GLU A 81 -0.55 0.28 18.50
N ILE A 82 0.51 0.47 19.27
CA ILE A 82 1.22 -0.60 20.00
C ILE A 82 0.39 -0.99 21.21
N ILE A 83 -0.13 -2.22 21.22
CA ILE A 83 -0.93 -2.75 22.32
C ILE A 83 -0.13 -3.65 23.28
N GLU A 84 0.99 -4.21 22.80
CA GLU A 84 1.91 -4.99 23.63
C GLU A 84 3.35 -4.74 23.18
N LEU A 85 4.29 -4.71 24.13
CA LEU A 85 5.71 -4.59 23.87
C LEU A 85 6.49 -5.52 24.77
N ASN A 86 7.29 -6.44 24.19
CA ASN A 86 8.06 -7.42 24.92
C ASN A 86 9.40 -7.71 24.25
N SER A 87 10.38 -8.12 25.07
CA SER A 87 11.62 -8.74 24.58
C SER A 87 11.47 -10.25 24.58
N LYS A 88 11.56 -10.88 23.39
CA LYS A 88 11.33 -12.32 23.20
C LYS A 88 12.42 -12.92 22.30
N PRO A 89 12.76 -14.23 22.48
CA PRO A 89 13.62 -14.95 21.54
C PRO A 89 13.03 -14.92 20.13
N THR A 90 13.91 -14.83 19.12
CA THR A 90 13.46 -14.80 17.72
C THR A 90 12.99 -16.15 17.22
N VAL A 91 13.45 -17.23 17.81
CA VAL A 91 12.98 -18.59 17.53
C VAL A 91 12.02 -19.00 18.64
N PRO A 92 10.77 -19.38 18.32
CA PRO A 92 9.83 -19.94 19.28
C PRO A 92 10.34 -21.25 19.89
N VAL A 93 9.93 -21.52 21.12
CA VAL A 93 10.24 -22.78 21.81
C VAL A 93 9.12 -23.78 21.53
N GLY A 94 9.48 -25.01 21.15
CA GLY A 94 8.55 -26.12 20.91
C GLY A 94 8.37 -26.47 19.43
N GLU A 95 7.49 -27.43 19.16
CA GLU A 95 7.13 -27.83 17.80
C GLU A 95 6.21 -26.78 17.17
N LEU A 96 6.53 -26.41 15.95
CA LEU A 96 5.79 -25.41 15.21
C LEU A 96 4.92 -26.08 14.15
N GLY A 97 3.63 -25.83 14.21
CA GLY A 97 2.68 -26.18 13.15
C GLY A 97 2.57 -25.09 12.08
N VAL A 98 1.60 -25.27 11.20
CA VAL A 98 1.16 -24.22 10.27
C VAL A 98 0.28 -23.20 10.99
N ASP A 99 0.25 -21.98 10.51
CA ASP A 99 -0.65 -20.96 11.01
C ASP A 99 -2.10 -21.16 10.50
N ALA A 100 -3.02 -20.28 10.91
CA ALA A 100 -4.44 -20.36 10.50
C ALA A 100 -4.63 -20.20 8.97
N PHE A 101 -3.63 -19.72 8.26
CA PHE A 101 -3.63 -19.56 6.80
C PHE A 101 -2.89 -20.70 6.09
N LEU A 102 -2.61 -21.80 6.80
CA LEU A 102 -1.88 -22.99 6.34
C LEU A 102 -0.45 -22.68 5.86
N GLN A 103 0.17 -21.65 6.41
CA GLN A 103 1.53 -21.24 6.08
C GLN A 103 2.52 -21.72 7.15
N SER A 104 3.59 -22.35 6.71
CA SER A 104 4.75 -22.66 7.57
C SER A 104 5.66 -21.45 7.65
N LYS A 105 6.08 -21.09 8.86
CA LYS A 105 7.01 -19.99 9.09
C LYS A 105 8.42 -20.50 9.35
N THR A 106 9.37 -19.87 8.70
CA THR A 106 10.80 -20.09 8.97
C THR A 106 11.30 -18.99 9.89
N PHE A 107 12.00 -19.35 10.95
CA PHE A 107 12.56 -18.43 11.92
C PHE A 107 14.09 -18.42 11.83
N VAL A 108 14.66 -17.23 11.85
CA VAL A 108 16.11 -17.02 11.94
C VAL A 108 16.45 -16.62 13.37
N ASP A 109 17.40 -17.33 13.98
CA ASP A 109 17.85 -16.99 15.32
C ASP A 109 18.70 -15.70 15.29
N ARG A 110 18.19 -14.66 15.95
CA ARG A 110 18.83 -13.37 16.16
C ARG A 110 18.92 -13.02 17.65
N GLY A 111 18.77 -14.02 18.52
CA GLY A 111 18.74 -13.84 19.96
C GLY A 111 17.43 -13.21 20.46
N ILE A 112 17.52 -12.48 21.54
CA ILE A 112 16.39 -11.76 22.16
C ILE A 112 16.25 -10.41 21.47
N ARG A 113 15.04 -10.09 20.97
CA ARG A 113 14.74 -8.83 20.29
C ARG A 113 13.45 -8.22 20.83
N ARG A 114 13.38 -6.91 20.81
CA ARG A 114 12.16 -6.16 21.18
C ARG A 114 11.13 -6.30 20.07
N ARG A 115 9.93 -6.68 20.46
CA ARG A 115 8.80 -6.88 19.55
C ARG A 115 7.59 -6.14 20.06
N ALA A 116 6.83 -5.58 19.13
CA ALA A 116 5.56 -4.94 19.42
C ALA A 116 4.42 -5.69 18.72
N LEU A 117 3.28 -5.76 19.39
CA LEU A 117 2.03 -6.20 18.84
C LEU A 117 1.18 -4.97 18.51
N LEU A 118 0.68 -4.90 17.30
CA LEU A 118 -0.06 -3.75 16.78
C LEU A 118 -1.55 -4.07 16.64
N ALA A 119 -2.39 -3.07 16.86
CA ALA A 119 -3.85 -3.16 16.83
C ALA A 119 -4.40 -3.12 15.39
N PHE A 120 -3.85 -3.90 14.47
CA PHE A 120 -4.45 -4.21 13.17
C PHE A 120 -3.98 -5.59 12.72
N GLY A 121 -4.79 -6.27 11.95
CA GLY A 121 -4.49 -7.60 11.46
C GLY A 121 -4.81 -7.78 10.00
N ARG A 122 -4.74 -9.04 9.54
CA ARG A 122 -4.95 -9.39 8.15
C ARG A 122 -6.36 -9.07 7.64
N GLN A 123 -7.36 -9.04 8.53
CA GLN A 123 -8.73 -8.63 8.19
C GLN A 123 -8.85 -7.14 7.87
N ASP A 124 -7.92 -6.31 8.36
CA ASP A 124 -7.90 -4.87 8.12
C ASP A 124 -7.05 -4.55 6.90
N VAL A 125 -5.75 -4.87 6.97
CA VAL A 125 -4.78 -4.72 5.88
C VAL A 125 -3.77 -5.87 5.96
N PRO A 126 -3.65 -6.74 4.94
CA PRO A 126 -2.63 -7.78 4.93
C PRO A 126 -1.21 -7.20 4.94
N SER A 127 -0.30 -7.86 5.64
CA SER A 127 1.10 -7.43 5.77
C SER A 127 1.85 -7.31 4.44
N ASP A 128 1.42 -8.04 3.43
CA ASP A 128 2.01 -7.98 2.08
C ASP A 128 1.63 -6.70 1.32
N ASN A 129 0.64 -5.96 1.83
CA ASN A 129 0.05 -4.78 1.21
C ASN A 129 0.31 -3.48 1.99
N CYS A 130 1.26 -3.53 2.91
CA CYS A 130 1.74 -2.36 3.64
C CYS A 130 3.24 -2.46 3.93
N VAL A 131 3.90 -1.30 4.03
CA VAL A 131 5.33 -1.21 4.33
C VAL A 131 5.53 -0.23 5.49
N PRO A 132 6.30 -0.60 6.54
CA PRO A 132 6.61 0.34 7.61
C PRO A 132 7.27 1.61 7.06
N CYS A 133 6.84 2.79 7.52
CA CYS A 133 7.49 4.05 7.18
C CYS A 133 8.92 4.12 7.72
N ASP A 134 9.16 3.53 8.91
CA ASP A 134 10.50 3.38 9.49
C ASP A 134 11.11 2.06 9.02
N ASP A 135 12.23 2.14 8.28
CA ASP A 135 12.97 0.98 7.75
C ASP A 135 13.61 0.11 8.85
N ALA A 136 13.71 0.62 10.08
CA ALA A 136 14.16 -0.15 11.23
C ALA A 136 13.10 -1.11 11.79
N ILE A 137 11.86 -1.01 11.32
CA ILE A 137 10.75 -1.88 11.71
C ILE A 137 10.60 -3.01 10.69
N THR A 138 10.52 -4.24 11.19
CA THR A 138 10.28 -5.42 10.34
C THR A 138 9.00 -6.12 10.76
N ILE A 139 8.09 -6.36 9.81
CA ILE A 139 6.90 -7.19 10.05
C ILE A 139 7.35 -8.64 10.16
N LEU A 140 7.03 -9.28 11.29
CA LEU A 140 7.38 -10.68 11.57
C LEU A 140 6.24 -11.65 11.23
N GLY A 141 5.02 -11.16 11.27
CA GLY A 141 3.84 -11.95 10.98
C GLY A 141 2.55 -11.26 11.39
N GLN A 142 1.46 -11.89 11.03
CA GLN A 142 0.14 -11.33 11.21
C GLN A 142 -0.86 -12.42 11.57
N THR A 143 -1.75 -12.15 12.51
CA THR A 143 -2.98 -12.90 12.74
C THR A 143 -4.15 -12.21 12.02
N SER A 144 -5.38 -12.68 12.23
CA SER A 144 -6.58 -11.97 11.76
C SER A 144 -6.65 -10.55 12.31
N ASP A 145 -6.27 -10.36 13.59
CA ASP A 145 -6.56 -9.14 14.35
C ASP A 145 -5.32 -8.33 14.72
N HIS A 146 -4.12 -8.92 14.63
CA HIS A 146 -2.90 -8.30 15.13
C HIS A 146 -1.72 -8.47 14.18
N THR A 147 -0.82 -7.49 14.18
CA THR A 147 0.45 -7.52 13.47
C THR A 147 1.60 -7.51 14.45
N LEU A 148 2.51 -8.49 14.32
CA LEU A 148 3.73 -8.58 15.10
C LEU A 148 4.89 -7.95 14.33
N VAL A 149 5.59 -7.01 14.97
CA VAL A 149 6.75 -6.33 14.38
C VAL A 149 7.98 -6.45 15.30
N ASP A 150 9.16 -6.53 14.69
CA ASP A 150 10.46 -6.33 15.33
C ASP A 150 10.78 -4.85 15.32
N ILE A 151 11.12 -4.30 16.48
CA ILE A 151 11.43 -2.88 16.69
C ILE A 151 12.81 -2.68 17.38
N GLU A 152 13.65 -3.72 17.43
CA GLU A 152 14.95 -3.66 18.12
C GLU A 152 15.85 -2.57 17.56
N ASP A 153 15.84 -2.40 16.24
CA ASP A 153 16.73 -1.47 15.54
C ASP A 153 16.16 -0.03 15.48
N CYS A 154 14.95 0.20 16.06
CA CYS A 154 14.35 1.53 16.11
C CYS A 154 15.13 2.47 17.01
N ARG A 155 15.44 3.66 16.49
CA ARG A 155 16.13 4.71 17.26
C ARG A 155 15.26 5.33 18.35
N GLN A 156 13.95 5.34 18.12
CA GLN A 156 12.98 5.85 19.09
C GLN A 156 12.67 4.80 20.16
N SER A 157 12.55 5.26 21.40
CA SER A 157 12.07 4.41 22.48
C SER A 157 10.55 4.31 22.44
N LEU A 158 10.07 3.30 21.73
CA LEU A 158 8.64 3.01 21.60
C LEU A 158 8.08 2.38 22.88
N LYS A 159 6.83 2.70 23.21
CA LYS A 159 6.05 2.18 24.34
C LYS A 159 4.62 1.82 23.91
N VAL A 160 3.92 1.09 24.75
CA VAL A 160 2.47 0.81 24.56
C VAL A 160 1.70 2.13 24.50
N GLY A 161 0.80 2.25 23.52
CA GLY A 161 0.05 3.46 23.19
C GLY A 161 0.70 4.33 22.12
N ASP A 162 1.97 4.10 21.76
CA ASP A 162 2.59 4.78 20.63
C ASP A 162 2.08 4.20 19.31
N VAL A 163 2.22 4.96 18.23
CA VAL A 163 1.71 4.62 16.90
C VAL A 163 2.85 4.27 15.95
N VAL A 164 2.71 3.15 15.27
CA VAL A 164 3.55 2.76 14.12
C VAL A 164 2.82 3.09 12.83
N ARG A 165 3.56 3.61 11.84
CA ARG A 165 3.03 4.07 10.56
C ARG A 165 3.46 3.17 9.42
N PHE A 166 2.55 2.94 8.48
CA PHE A 166 2.77 2.14 7.29
C PHE A 166 2.25 2.87 6.06
N GLU A 167 3.01 2.84 4.98
CA GLU A 167 2.51 3.17 3.65
C GLU A 167 1.71 2.00 3.09
N LEU A 168 0.65 2.30 2.35
CA LEU A 168 -0.22 1.29 1.74
C LEU A 168 0.05 1.19 0.23
N ASP A 169 -0.04 -0.03 -0.30
CA ASP A 169 -0.22 -0.24 -1.73
C ASP A 169 -1.72 -0.13 -2.12
N TYR A 170 -2.03 -0.32 -3.41
CA TYR A 170 -3.40 -0.23 -3.90
C TYR A 170 -4.34 -1.24 -3.22
N THR A 171 -3.90 -2.48 -3.00
CA THR A 171 -4.71 -3.52 -2.34
C THR A 171 -4.91 -3.19 -0.86
N GLY A 172 -3.86 -2.74 -0.18
CA GLY A 172 -3.94 -2.27 1.21
C GLY A 172 -4.94 -1.13 1.38
N LEU A 173 -4.91 -0.15 0.47
CA LEU A 173 -5.88 0.94 0.45
C LEU A 173 -7.32 0.43 0.23
N LEU A 174 -7.53 -0.46 -0.74
CA LEU A 174 -8.85 -1.07 -0.98
C LEU A 174 -9.38 -1.77 0.26
N MET A 175 -8.57 -2.55 0.95
CA MET A 175 -8.98 -3.27 2.14
C MET A 175 -9.25 -2.33 3.31
N ALA A 176 -8.39 -1.34 3.54
CA ALA A 176 -8.62 -0.30 4.54
C ALA A 176 -9.94 0.46 4.31
N CYS A 177 -10.34 0.68 3.05
CA CYS A 177 -11.62 1.30 2.71
C CYS A 177 -12.84 0.41 3.03
N GLN A 178 -12.67 -0.90 3.06
CA GLN A 178 -13.77 -1.86 3.21
C GLN A 178 -13.98 -2.28 4.67
N THR A 179 -12.93 -2.26 5.49
CA THR A 179 -12.99 -2.72 6.88
C THR A 179 -13.64 -1.68 7.79
N LYS A 180 -14.44 -2.18 8.74
CA LYS A 180 -15.06 -1.32 9.78
C LYS A 180 -14.08 -0.96 10.91
N GLY A 181 -12.97 -1.67 11.01
CA GLY A 181 -11.94 -1.47 12.04
C GLY A 181 -11.06 -0.24 11.80
N VAL A 182 -11.02 0.27 10.56
CA VAL A 182 -10.19 1.41 10.18
C VAL A 182 -11.00 2.69 10.13
N ALA A 183 -10.60 3.67 10.94
CA ALA A 183 -11.17 5.01 10.91
C ALA A 183 -10.36 5.94 10.00
N TRP A 184 -11.04 6.72 9.18
CA TRP A 184 -10.42 7.68 8.27
C TRP A 184 -10.17 9.03 8.95
N ARG A 185 -8.95 9.53 8.76
CA ARG A 185 -8.56 10.88 9.17
C ARG A 185 -7.92 11.61 7.98
N PHE A 186 -8.44 12.77 7.64
CA PHE A 186 -7.86 13.63 6.61
C PHE A 186 -6.94 14.65 7.26
N THR A 187 -5.70 14.73 6.80
CA THR A 187 -4.73 15.76 7.18
C THR A 187 -4.64 16.79 6.06
N ARG A 188 -4.39 18.05 6.44
CA ARG A 188 -4.17 19.17 5.48
C ARG A 188 -2.69 19.36 5.27
#